data_05b9140b3e3182e2bbca350e916547b3
#
_entry.id   05b9140b3e3182e2bbca350e916547b3
#
_cell.length_a   1.000
_cell.length_b   1.000
_cell.length_c   1.000
_cell.angle_alpha   90.00
_cell.angle_beta   90.00
_cell.angle_gamma   90.00
#
_symmetry.space_group_name_H-M   'P 1'
#
loop_
_entity.id
_entity.type
_entity.pdbx_description
1 polymer ?
#
loop_
_entity_poly.entity_id
_entity_poly.type
_entity_poly.pdbx_seq_one_letter_code
_entity_poly.pdbx_strand_id
1 'polypeptide(L)'
;MSDDAELLIAGGGLNGLLLGIACAGAGLAVALVDRGNPAAMLDHGFDGRSSAIAYGSQQVLSALGLWPFIAAEAEPILEIRVADDNALLFLHYDHRELGADAPLGWIVENRVLRRALLEQARSLPTLAFLAPLEVGGVDTSPFAAEAALSDGRRLTARLVAAADGAGSPLRRAAGIRTVEWRYPQTAIVTTVRHERPHAGIAVEHFLPAGPFAILPMTGDRSSIVWTERAELAAGLIALPDAAFAAELAGRFGDFLGTVEPIGPRWTYPLQLMLAERYVDQRLALIGEAAHVIHPIAGQGLNLGIRDVAALAEIIIDARRLGLDIGDDVLLRRYQQWRRLDALLLAAVTDGLNRLFSNSIAPLRLVRDLGLAAVDRLPPLKRFLMRDAMGITGDLPRLVRGLPL
;
A
#
# COMPACT_ATOMS: atom_id res chain seq x y z
N MET A 1 10.31 29.68 19.21
CA MET A 1 9.17 28.81 18.80
C MET A 1 9.37 27.55 19.61
N SER A 2 8.41 27.14 20.44
CA SER A 2 8.52 25.86 21.15
C SER A 2 8.56 24.77 20.09
N ASP A 3 9.56 23.90 20.15
CA ASP A 3 9.74 22.76 19.23
C ASP A 3 8.73 21.64 19.53
N ASP A 4 7.59 21.97 20.12
CA ASP A 4 6.60 21.01 20.58
C ASP A 4 5.52 20.79 19.52
N ALA A 5 5.27 19.56 19.21
CA ALA A 5 4.16 19.10 18.36
C ALA A 5 3.15 18.29 19.19
N GLU A 6 1.89 18.20 18.74
CA GLU A 6 0.95 17.23 19.31
C GLU A 6 1.27 15.83 18.77
N LEU A 7 1.57 15.73 17.48
CA LEU A 7 1.91 14.48 16.79
C LEU A 7 3.25 14.63 16.05
N LEU A 8 4.20 13.75 16.34
CA LEU A 8 5.41 13.56 15.55
C LEU A 8 5.23 12.34 14.64
N ILE A 9 5.52 12.50 13.36
CA ILE A 9 5.51 11.40 12.38
C ILE A 9 6.92 11.17 11.88
N ALA A 10 7.44 9.97 12.07
CA ALA A 10 8.73 9.55 11.55
C ALA A 10 8.54 8.80 10.23
N GLY A 11 8.95 9.41 9.13
CA GLY A 11 8.83 8.92 7.77
C GLY A 11 7.79 9.67 6.94
N GLY A 12 8.27 10.36 5.89
CA GLY A 12 7.47 11.13 4.91
C GLY A 12 7.12 10.33 3.65
N GLY A 13 6.99 9.01 3.77
CA GLY A 13 6.39 8.17 2.73
C GLY A 13 4.89 8.45 2.55
N LEU A 14 4.24 7.73 1.63
CA LEU A 14 2.82 7.97 1.30
C LEU A 14 1.90 7.91 2.55
N ASN A 15 2.11 6.93 3.44
CA ASN A 15 1.30 6.78 4.66
C ASN A 15 1.60 7.88 5.69
N GLY A 16 2.87 8.26 5.87
CA GLY A 16 3.24 9.31 6.81
C GLY A 16 2.72 10.68 6.39
N LEU A 17 2.87 11.04 5.13
CA LEU A 17 2.30 12.27 4.56
C LEU A 17 0.77 12.27 4.70
N LEU A 18 0.10 11.17 4.40
CA LEU A 18 -1.35 11.06 4.49
C LEU A 18 -1.85 11.24 5.93
N LEU A 19 -1.17 10.63 6.92
CA LEU A 19 -1.48 10.83 8.33
C LEU A 19 -1.26 12.29 8.74
N GLY A 20 -0.14 12.88 8.31
CA GLY A 20 0.16 14.28 8.57
C GLY A 20 -0.92 15.22 8.05
N ILE A 21 -1.37 15.01 6.82
CA ILE A 21 -2.43 15.79 6.19
C ILE A 21 -3.75 15.62 6.94
N ALA A 22 -4.13 14.38 7.28
CA ALA A 22 -5.37 14.10 8.00
C ALA A 22 -5.42 14.80 9.37
N CYS A 23 -4.33 14.71 10.13
CA CYS A 23 -4.26 15.30 11.48
C CYS A 23 -4.10 16.81 11.45
N ALA A 24 -3.24 17.34 10.59
CA ALA A 24 -3.03 18.79 10.46
C ALA A 24 -4.27 19.48 9.87
N GLY A 25 -4.95 18.85 8.92
CA GLY A 25 -6.23 19.34 8.39
C GLY A 25 -7.35 19.41 9.45
N ALA A 26 -7.28 18.59 10.49
CA ALA A 26 -8.15 18.65 11.67
C ALA A 26 -7.62 19.60 12.77
N GLY A 27 -6.55 20.33 12.52
CA GLY A 27 -6.00 21.38 13.38
C GLY A 27 -4.99 20.92 14.43
N LEU A 28 -4.46 19.68 14.35
CA LEU A 28 -3.34 19.25 15.21
C LEU A 28 -2.04 19.92 14.76
N ALA A 29 -1.17 20.24 15.73
CA ALA A 29 0.21 20.61 15.45
C ALA A 29 1.01 19.34 15.14
N VAL A 30 1.43 19.19 13.88
CA VAL A 30 2.12 17.99 13.39
C VAL A 30 3.55 18.34 12.97
N ALA A 31 4.53 17.58 13.47
CA ALA A 31 5.88 17.55 12.93
C ALA A 31 6.08 16.24 12.14
N LEU A 32 6.38 16.35 10.85
CA LEU A 32 6.68 15.20 10.00
C LEU A 32 8.16 15.25 9.61
N VAL A 33 8.89 14.21 9.97
CA VAL A 33 10.35 14.10 9.75
C VAL A 33 10.63 13.05 8.69
N ASP A 34 11.41 13.39 7.67
CA ASP A 34 11.84 12.43 6.64
C ASP A 34 13.30 12.63 6.25
N ARG A 35 14.02 11.53 6.05
CA ARG A 35 15.42 11.52 5.62
C ARG A 35 15.63 11.90 4.17
N GLY A 36 14.58 11.78 3.35
CA GLY A 36 14.64 12.06 1.91
C GLY A 36 14.70 13.54 1.61
N ASN A 37 15.40 13.91 0.53
CA ASN A 37 15.39 15.29 0.06
C ASN A 37 14.03 15.60 -0.61
N PRO A 38 13.27 16.61 -0.16
CA PRO A 38 11.99 16.98 -0.75
C PRO A 38 12.06 17.33 -2.24
N ALA A 39 13.18 17.89 -2.71
CA ALA A 39 13.36 18.20 -4.12
C ALA A 39 13.48 16.93 -4.97
N ALA A 40 14.21 15.91 -4.48
CA ALA A 40 14.29 14.61 -5.15
C ALA A 40 12.95 13.83 -5.08
N MET A 41 12.15 14.06 -4.04
CA MET A 41 10.81 13.48 -3.94
C MET A 41 9.84 14.04 -4.98
N LEU A 42 10.10 15.25 -5.49
CA LEU A 42 9.32 15.93 -6.53
C LEU A 42 9.90 15.72 -7.93
N ASP A 43 10.89 14.86 -8.09
CA ASP A 43 11.34 14.50 -9.44
C ASP A 43 10.16 13.95 -10.23
N HIS A 44 9.80 14.69 -11.29
CA HIS A 44 8.65 14.39 -12.14
C HIS A 44 8.98 13.34 -13.22
N GLY A 45 10.18 12.83 -13.25
CA GLY A 45 10.61 11.78 -14.16
C GLY A 45 9.75 10.52 -14.01
N PHE A 46 9.39 9.92 -15.14
CA PHE A 46 8.70 8.63 -15.14
C PHE A 46 9.62 7.55 -14.58
N ASP A 47 9.25 6.98 -13.43
CA ASP A 47 10.02 5.94 -12.75
C ASP A 47 9.43 4.52 -12.89
N GLY A 48 8.28 4.39 -13.56
CA GLY A 48 7.62 3.11 -13.82
C GLY A 48 6.95 2.47 -12.61
N ARG A 49 6.97 3.13 -11.43
CA ARG A 49 6.32 2.59 -10.23
C ARG A 49 4.90 3.11 -10.10
N SER A 50 3.98 2.19 -9.82
CA SER A 50 2.57 2.49 -9.60
C SER A 50 2.03 1.75 -8.38
N SER A 51 0.88 2.22 -7.90
CA SER A 51 0.14 1.57 -6.83
C SER A 51 -1.31 1.37 -7.23
N ALA A 52 -1.86 0.23 -6.84
CA ALA A 52 -3.29 0.01 -6.89
C ALA A 52 -3.95 0.71 -5.69
N ILE A 53 -4.87 1.60 -5.96
CA ILE A 53 -5.67 2.33 -4.97
C ILE A 53 -7.05 1.68 -4.97
N ALA A 54 -7.36 0.92 -3.92
CA ALA A 54 -8.67 0.31 -3.75
C ALA A 54 -9.75 1.39 -3.54
N TYR A 55 -11.00 1.07 -3.81
CA TYR A 55 -12.11 2.01 -3.70
C TYR A 55 -12.17 2.68 -2.31
N GLY A 56 -12.05 1.92 -1.21
CA GLY A 56 -12.03 2.50 0.14
C GLY A 56 -10.85 3.45 0.38
N SER A 57 -9.69 3.19 -0.21
CA SER A 57 -8.53 4.09 -0.15
C SER A 57 -8.75 5.37 -0.95
N GLN A 58 -9.41 5.28 -2.09
CA GLN A 58 -9.82 6.44 -2.89
C GLN A 58 -10.81 7.32 -2.11
N GLN A 59 -11.74 6.74 -1.34
CA GLN A 59 -12.62 7.48 -0.45
C GLN A 59 -11.82 8.29 0.61
N VAL A 60 -10.76 7.72 1.19
CA VAL A 60 -9.85 8.44 2.10
C VAL A 60 -9.22 9.63 1.40
N LEU A 61 -8.66 9.42 0.21
CA LEU A 61 -8.04 10.50 -0.58
C LEU A 61 -9.06 11.60 -0.95
N SER A 62 -10.29 11.22 -1.25
CA SER A 62 -11.38 12.17 -1.54
C SER A 62 -11.82 12.96 -0.32
N ALA A 63 -12.02 12.30 0.82
CA ALA A 63 -12.42 12.96 2.08
C ALA A 63 -11.35 13.95 2.57
N LEU A 64 -10.08 13.72 2.23
CA LEU A 64 -8.96 14.63 2.53
C LEU A 64 -8.71 15.68 1.42
N GLY A 65 -9.55 15.75 0.38
CA GLY A 65 -9.43 16.70 -0.71
C GLY A 65 -8.27 16.44 -1.68
N LEU A 66 -7.65 15.27 -1.64
CA LEU A 66 -6.49 14.91 -2.45
C LEU A 66 -6.87 14.37 -3.84
N TRP A 67 -8.03 13.71 -3.94
CA TRP A 67 -8.43 13.02 -5.16
C TRP A 67 -8.52 13.89 -6.42
N PRO A 68 -8.99 15.14 -6.36
CA PRO A 68 -9.00 16.02 -7.54
C PRO A 68 -7.62 16.26 -8.17
N PHE A 69 -6.54 16.20 -7.40
CA PHE A 69 -5.16 16.34 -7.87
C PHE A 69 -4.58 15.06 -8.48
N ILE A 70 -5.28 13.93 -8.32
CA ILE A 70 -4.84 12.60 -8.71
C ILE A 70 -5.68 12.06 -9.87
N ALA A 71 -6.99 12.34 -9.87
CA ALA A 71 -7.99 11.68 -10.70
C ALA A 71 -7.68 11.67 -12.21
N ALA A 72 -7.09 12.76 -12.74
CA ALA A 72 -6.77 12.88 -14.17
C ALA A 72 -5.64 11.92 -14.62
N GLU A 73 -4.84 11.43 -13.67
CA GLU A 73 -3.72 10.51 -13.91
C GLU A 73 -3.96 9.13 -13.26
N ALA A 74 -5.20 8.84 -12.85
CA ALA A 74 -5.63 7.59 -12.26
C ALA A 74 -6.41 6.75 -13.28
N GLU A 75 -5.94 5.55 -13.57
CA GLU A 75 -6.66 4.63 -14.49
C GLU A 75 -7.61 3.74 -13.69
N PRO A 76 -8.92 3.72 -14.00
CA PRO A 76 -9.88 2.88 -13.30
C PRO A 76 -9.69 1.40 -13.62
N ILE A 77 -9.83 0.56 -12.59
CA ILE A 77 -9.93 -0.90 -12.71
C ILE A 77 -11.41 -1.25 -12.79
N LEU A 78 -11.88 -1.61 -13.98
CA LEU A 78 -13.28 -1.96 -14.23
C LEU A 78 -13.51 -3.46 -14.11
N GLU A 79 -12.52 -4.25 -14.51
CA GLU A 79 -12.54 -5.70 -14.43
C GLU A 79 -11.24 -6.24 -13.84
N ILE A 80 -11.31 -7.34 -13.10
CA ILE A 80 -10.15 -8.12 -12.67
C ILE A 80 -10.34 -9.55 -13.16
N ARG A 81 -9.36 -10.07 -13.89
CA ARG A 81 -9.33 -11.44 -14.39
C ARG A 81 -8.21 -12.21 -13.71
N VAL A 82 -8.55 -13.27 -13.02
CA VAL A 82 -7.59 -14.12 -12.30
C VAL A 82 -7.59 -15.51 -12.93
N ALA A 83 -6.44 -15.96 -13.41
CA ALA A 83 -6.27 -17.26 -14.05
C ALA A 83 -5.05 -18.01 -13.49
N ASP A 84 -5.11 -19.34 -13.49
CA ASP A 84 -3.97 -20.21 -13.15
C ASP A 84 -3.34 -20.73 -14.45
N ASP A 85 -2.15 -20.24 -14.79
CA ASP A 85 -1.33 -20.64 -15.96
C ASP A 85 -2.17 -20.80 -17.25
N ASN A 86 -2.29 -22.02 -17.75
CA ASN A 86 -3.07 -22.38 -18.94
C ASN A 86 -4.49 -22.87 -18.60
N ALA A 87 -5.04 -22.57 -17.43
CA ALA A 87 -6.38 -23.00 -17.06
C ALA A 87 -7.46 -22.36 -17.95
N LEU A 88 -8.43 -23.18 -18.39
CA LEU A 88 -9.59 -22.70 -19.13
C LEU A 88 -10.61 -21.98 -18.22
N LEU A 89 -10.49 -22.15 -16.92
CA LEU A 89 -11.36 -21.54 -15.91
C LEU A 89 -10.64 -20.36 -15.27
N PHE A 90 -11.30 -19.22 -15.21
CA PHE A 90 -10.79 -18.02 -14.58
C PHE A 90 -11.86 -17.40 -13.68
N LEU A 91 -11.43 -16.66 -12.68
CA LEU A 91 -12.30 -15.85 -11.85
C LEU A 91 -12.36 -14.45 -12.45
N HIS A 92 -13.58 -13.96 -12.65
CA HIS A 92 -13.83 -12.68 -13.28
C HIS A 92 -14.60 -11.77 -12.32
N TYR A 93 -14.01 -10.65 -11.91
CA TYR A 93 -14.67 -9.59 -11.16
C TYR A 93 -15.01 -8.44 -12.11
N ASP A 94 -16.30 -8.14 -12.24
CA ASP A 94 -16.82 -7.00 -12.99
C ASP A 94 -17.46 -6.01 -12.02
N HIS A 95 -17.03 -4.76 -12.04
CA HIS A 95 -17.54 -3.72 -11.14
C HIS A 95 -19.06 -3.58 -11.17
N ARG A 96 -19.70 -3.84 -12.34
CA ARG A 96 -21.14 -3.78 -12.54
C ARG A 96 -21.91 -4.80 -11.71
N GLU A 97 -21.29 -5.90 -11.29
CA GLU A 97 -21.94 -6.93 -10.45
C GLU A 97 -22.24 -6.42 -9.01
N LEU A 98 -21.67 -5.29 -8.61
CA LEU A 98 -21.94 -4.68 -7.32
C LEU A 98 -23.11 -3.69 -7.34
N GLY A 99 -23.70 -3.43 -8.52
CA GLY A 99 -24.85 -2.54 -8.68
C GLY A 99 -24.53 -1.05 -8.52
N ALA A 100 -23.25 -0.68 -8.56
CA ALA A 100 -22.78 0.70 -8.58
C ALA A 100 -21.86 0.89 -9.79
N ASP A 101 -21.89 2.07 -10.40
CA ASP A 101 -20.99 2.42 -11.52
C ASP A 101 -19.55 2.75 -11.04
N ALA A 102 -19.23 2.43 -9.78
CA ALA A 102 -17.91 2.71 -9.22
C ALA A 102 -16.90 1.63 -9.63
N PRO A 103 -15.69 2.01 -10.07
CA PRO A 103 -14.61 1.08 -10.33
C PRO A 103 -14.21 0.27 -9.08
N LEU A 104 -13.59 -0.89 -9.28
CA LEU A 104 -13.04 -1.72 -8.19
C LEU A 104 -11.87 -1.03 -7.48
N GLY A 105 -11.18 -0.16 -8.20
CA GLY A 105 -10.04 0.62 -7.75
C GLY A 105 -9.41 1.38 -8.90
N TRP A 106 -8.22 1.89 -8.69
CA TRP A 106 -7.46 2.65 -9.70
C TRP A 106 -5.99 2.28 -9.65
N ILE A 107 -5.30 2.36 -10.77
CA ILE A 107 -3.84 2.34 -10.83
C ILE A 107 -3.34 3.79 -10.96
N VAL A 108 -2.45 4.18 -10.06
CA VAL A 108 -1.88 5.54 -10.01
C VAL A 108 -0.36 5.44 -9.94
N GLU A 109 0.35 6.22 -10.74
CA GLU A 109 1.81 6.34 -10.64
C GLU A 109 2.21 6.93 -9.28
N ASN A 110 3.21 6.34 -8.62
CA ASN A 110 3.62 6.78 -7.28
C ASN A 110 4.10 8.23 -7.24
N ARG A 111 4.66 8.74 -8.35
CA ARG A 111 5.05 10.15 -8.47
C ARG A 111 3.84 11.09 -8.38
N VAL A 112 2.68 10.69 -8.92
CA VAL A 112 1.44 11.48 -8.88
C VAL A 112 0.91 11.57 -7.46
N LEU A 113 0.84 10.41 -6.76
CA LEU A 113 0.46 10.36 -5.34
C LEU A 113 1.37 11.23 -4.48
N ARG A 114 2.69 11.08 -4.67
CA ARG A 114 3.68 11.83 -3.89
C ARG A 114 3.58 13.33 -4.12
N ARG A 115 3.42 13.76 -5.37
CA ARG A 115 3.23 15.17 -5.72
C ARG A 115 2.00 15.75 -5.00
N ALA A 116 0.84 15.10 -5.15
CA ALA A 116 -0.40 15.57 -4.53
C ALA A 116 -0.29 15.67 -3.00
N LEU A 117 0.31 14.65 -2.36
CA LEU A 117 0.51 14.63 -0.91
C LEU A 117 1.48 15.73 -0.44
N LEU A 118 2.61 15.93 -1.12
CA LEU A 118 3.59 16.96 -0.75
C LEU A 118 3.05 18.37 -0.95
N GLU A 119 2.32 18.62 -2.03
CA GLU A 119 1.67 19.91 -2.28
C GLU A 119 0.64 20.22 -1.20
N GLN A 120 -0.21 19.25 -0.86
CA GLN A 120 -1.20 19.41 0.20
C GLN A 120 -0.54 19.59 1.57
N ALA A 121 0.49 18.80 1.91
CA ALA A 121 1.20 18.93 3.18
C ALA A 121 1.82 20.34 3.36
N ARG A 122 2.36 20.91 2.30
CA ARG A 122 2.94 22.27 2.30
C ARG A 122 1.89 23.38 2.47
N SER A 123 0.65 23.15 2.08
CA SER A 123 -0.43 24.12 2.21
C SER A 123 -1.00 24.23 3.64
N LEU A 124 -0.68 23.27 4.52
CA LEU A 124 -1.23 23.20 5.87
C LEU A 124 -0.30 23.90 6.87
N PRO A 125 -0.73 25.03 7.49
CA PRO A 125 0.14 25.79 8.39
C PRO A 125 0.46 25.07 9.70
N THR A 126 -0.32 24.06 10.07
CA THR A 126 -0.14 23.25 11.29
C THR A 126 0.75 22.03 11.06
N LEU A 127 1.27 21.80 9.82
CA LEU A 127 2.17 20.73 9.48
C LEU A 127 3.57 21.27 9.20
N ALA A 128 4.52 20.98 10.09
CA ALA A 128 5.94 21.23 9.86
C ALA A 128 6.58 20.02 9.18
N PHE A 129 6.97 20.14 7.91
CA PHE A 129 7.70 19.10 7.19
C PHE A 129 9.21 19.34 7.31
N LEU A 130 9.87 18.48 8.08
CA LEU A 130 11.28 18.56 8.45
C LEU A 130 12.08 17.52 7.66
N ALA A 131 12.68 17.94 6.56
CA ALA A 131 13.48 17.09 5.68
C ALA A 131 14.61 17.89 5.01
N PRO A 132 15.78 17.32 4.75
CA PRO A 132 16.15 15.93 5.00
C PRO A 132 16.64 15.73 6.45
N LEU A 133 15.89 15.04 7.29
CA LEU A 133 16.23 14.75 8.68
C LEU A 133 15.77 13.35 9.09
N GLU A 134 16.46 12.73 10.05
CA GLU A 134 16.07 11.44 10.61
C GLU A 134 15.73 11.57 12.10
N VAL A 135 14.78 10.75 12.55
CA VAL A 135 14.52 10.50 13.96
C VAL A 135 15.51 9.42 14.41
N GLY A 136 16.52 9.80 15.18
CA GLY A 136 17.57 8.90 15.64
C GLY A 136 17.15 8.04 16.84
N GLY A 137 16.20 8.51 17.64
CA GLY A 137 15.65 7.78 18.79
C GLY A 137 14.50 8.54 19.42
N VAL A 138 13.71 7.83 20.23
CA VAL A 138 12.56 8.40 20.96
C VAL A 138 12.62 7.91 22.40
N ASP A 139 12.68 8.84 23.35
CA ASP A 139 12.52 8.58 24.77
C ASP A 139 11.08 8.88 25.17
N THR A 140 10.41 7.93 25.80
CA THR A 140 9.00 8.07 26.18
C THR A 140 8.81 8.18 27.68
N SER A 141 7.85 9.00 28.08
CA SER A 141 7.37 9.16 29.44
C SER A 141 5.85 8.98 29.48
N PRO A 142 5.22 8.92 30.66
CA PRO A 142 3.75 8.86 30.71
C PRO A 142 3.05 10.07 30.08
N PHE A 143 3.73 11.20 29.89
CA PHE A 143 3.11 12.47 29.48
C PHE A 143 3.57 12.95 28.09
N ALA A 144 4.75 12.55 27.65
CA ALA A 144 5.35 13.01 26.39
C ALA A 144 6.34 11.99 25.83
N ALA A 145 6.62 12.14 24.55
CA ALA A 145 7.73 11.50 23.84
C ALA A 145 8.71 12.60 23.41
N GLU A 146 10.00 12.39 23.60
CA GLU A 146 11.08 13.27 23.14
C GLU A 146 11.88 12.57 22.06
N ALA A 147 11.89 13.12 20.85
CA ALA A 147 12.60 12.59 19.70
C ALA A 147 13.89 13.36 19.45
N ALA A 148 15.00 12.65 19.32
CA ALA A 148 16.29 13.22 18.90
C ALA A 148 16.36 13.21 17.36
N LEU A 149 16.67 14.35 16.75
CA LEU A 149 16.85 14.49 15.30
C LEU A 149 18.33 14.42 14.91
N SER A 150 18.58 14.05 13.66
CA SER A 150 19.93 13.91 13.10
C SER A 150 20.76 15.20 13.06
N ASP A 151 20.14 16.36 13.17
CA ASP A 151 20.81 17.67 13.28
C ASP A 151 21.09 18.13 14.72
N GLY A 152 20.79 17.28 15.71
CA GLY A 152 21.00 17.52 17.13
C GLY A 152 19.83 18.20 17.84
N ARG A 153 18.77 18.62 17.14
CA ARG A 153 17.55 19.13 17.77
C ARG A 153 16.80 18.02 18.50
N ARG A 154 15.99 18.41 19.48
CA ARG A 154 15.03 17.56 20.16
C ARG A 154 13.63 18.12 19.94
N LEU A 155 12.68 17.23 19.66
CA LEU A 155 11.26 17.57 19.52
C LEU A 155 10.46 16.82 20.58
N THR A 156 9.60 17.54 21.27
CA THR A 156 8.65 16.95 22.22
C THR A 156 7.30 16.77 21.53
N ALA A 157 6.68 15.61 21.69
CA ALA A 157 5.36 15.33 21.15
C ALA A 157 4.50 14.55 22.16
N ARG A 158 3.19 14.63 22.02
CA ARG A 158 2.27 13.79 22.82
C ARG A 158 2.22 12.36 22.31
N LEU A 159 2.40 12.16 20.99
CA LEU A 159 2.37 10.88 20.33
C LEU A 159 3.40 10.87 19.19
N VAL A 160 4.08 9.76 19.01
CA VAL A 160 4.92 9.45 17.84
C VAL A 160 4.23 8.40 16.97
N ALA A 161 4.09 8.67 15.67
CA ALA A 161 3.68 7.70 14.68
C ALA A 161 4.89 7.26 13.84
N ALA A 162 5.25 5.99 13.90
CA ALA A 162 6.32 5.41 13.09
C ALA A 162 5.77 4.98 11.72
N ALA A 163 6.14 5.72 10.68
CA ALA A 163 5.89 5.46 9.26
C ALA A 163 7.21 5.24 8.49
N ASP A 164 8.24 4.77 9.18
CA ASP A 164 9.65 4.70 8.80
C ASP A 164 10.03 3.42 8.01
N GLY A 165 9.00 2.71 7.52
CA GLY A 165 9.11 1.61 6.58
C GLY A 165 9.41 0.25 7.21
N ALA A 166 9.57 -0.78 6.36
CA ALA A 166 9.73 -2.18 6.76
C ALA A 166 10.88 -2.40 7.74
N GLY A 167 11.97 -1.68 7.56
CA GLY A 167 13.14 -1.71 8.45
C GLY A 167 13.03 -0.79 9.66
N SER A 168 11.86 -0.37 10.10
CA SER A 168 11.61 0.62 11.16
C SER A 168 12.62 0.61 12.32
N PRO A 169 13.47 1.65 12.46
CA PRO A 169 14.33 1.82 13.64
C PRO A 169 13.52 2.00 14.92
N LEU A 170 12.41 2.75 14.86
CA LEU A 170 11.56 3.03 16.02
C LEU A 170 10.88 1.76 16.54
N ARG A 171 10.36 0.91 15.64
CA ARG A 171 9.84 -0.41 16.04
C ARG A 171 10.88 -1.22 16.79
N ARG A 172 12.11 -1.28 16.27
CA ARG A 172 13.20 -2.05 16.91
C ARG A 172 13.62 -1.45 18.25
N ALA A 173 13.74 -0.11 18.34
CA ALA A 173 14.09 0.57 19.57
C ALA A 173 13.05 0.35 20.69
N ALA A 174 11.75 0.29 20.32
CA ALA A 174 10.66 -0.04 21.24
C ALA A 174 10.61 -1.53 21.61
N GLY A 175 11.55 -2.36 21.15
CA GLY A 175 11.56 -3.81 21.43
C GLY A 175 10.35 -4.56 20.88
N ILE A 176 9.70 -4.03 19.83
CA ILE A 176 8.57 -4.67 19.18
C ILE A 176 9.09 -5.74 18.23
N ARG A 177 8.84 -7.01 18.55
CA ARG A 177 9.24 -8.15 17.73
C ARG A 177 8.36 -8.27 16.50
N THR A 178 8.88 -8.99 15.50
CA THR A 178 8.18 -9.29 14.24
C THR A 178 8.11 -10.79 14.03
N VAL A 179 7.01 -11.23 13.42
CA VAL A 179 6.92 -12.52 12.74
C VAL A 179 7.21 -12.25 11.28
N GLU A 180 8.29 -12.82 10.75
CA GLU A 180 8.72 -12.55 9.39
C GLU A 180 9.31 -13.77 8.71
N TRP A 181 9.12 -13.86 7.40
CA TRP A 181 9.84 -14.78 6.53
C TRP A 181 9.99 -14.19 5.13
N ARG A 182 11.03 -14.65 4.46
CA ARG A 182 11.27 -14.30 3.05
C ARG A 182 10.76 -15.40 2.17
N TYR A 183 10.11 -15.01 1.08
CA TYR A 183 9.80 -15.94 0.01
C TYR A 183 11.04 -16.12 -0.88
N PRO A 184 11.24 -17.32 -1.48
CA PRO A 184 12.31 -17.53 -2.47
C PRO A 184 11.93 -16.89 -3.82
N GLN A 185 11.36 -15.69 -3.76
CA GLN A 185 10.76 -14.96 -4.88
C GLN A 185 11.19 -13.50 -4.85
N THR A 186 11.30 -12.91 -6.05
CA THR A 186 11.55 -11.49 -6.27
C THR A 186 10.50 -10.97 -7.26
N ALA A 187 9.87 -9.85 -6.97
CA ALA A 187 9.03 -9.16 -7.91
C ALA A 187 9.89 -8.27 -8.83
N ILE A 188 9.72 -8.43 -10.13
CA ILE A 188 10.25 -7.53 -11.17
C ILE A 188 9.09 -6.59 -11.55
N VAL A 189 9.31 -5.29 -11.41
CA VAL A 189 8.33 -4.26 -11.74
C VAL A 189 8.83 -3.44 -12.91
N THR A 190 8.01 -3.30 -13.93
CA THR A 190 8.28 -2.47 -15.10
C THR A 190 6.96 -1.98 -15.70
N THR A 191 7.05 -1.06 -16.64
CA THR A 191 5.87 -0.62 -17.42
C THR A 191 6.04 -1.06 -18.87
N VAL A 192 4.94 -1.40 -19.50
CA VAL A 192 4.88 -1.67 -20.94
C VAL A 192 3.93 -0.71 -21.64
N ARG A 193 4.23 -0.40 -22.90
CA ARG A 193 3.28 0.12 -23.88
C ARG A 193 2.75 -1.06 -24.69
N HIS A 194 1.48 -1.00 -25.09
CA HIS A 194 0.85 -2.06 -25.88
C HIS A 194 0.03 -1.47 -27.03
N GLU A 195 -0.28 -2.31 -28.01
CA GLU A 195 -0.90 -1.91 -29.27
C GLU A 195 -2.41 -1.67 -29.13
N ARG A 196 -3.10 -2.48 -28.31
CA ARG A 196 -4.55 -2.44 -28.14
C ARG A 196 -4.93 -1.87 -26.78
N PRO A 197 -6.05 -1.14 -26.65
CA PRO A 197 -6.48 -0.60 -25.37
C PRO A 197 -6.82 -1.71 -24.37
N HIS A 198 -6.40 -1.54 -23.10
CA HIS A 198 -6.65 -2.48 -21.99
C HIS A 198 -8.09 -2.40 -21.45
N ALA A 199 -8.88 -1.38 -21.83
CA ALA A 199 -10.28 -1.20 -21.43
C ALA A 199 -10.53 -1.27 -19.90
N GLY A 200 -9.57 -0.85 -19.07
CA GLY A 200 -9.68 -0.91 -17.60
C GLY A 200 -9.57 -2.32 -17.01
N ILE A 201 -9.05 -3.30 -17.76
CA ILE A 201 -8.93 -4.68 -17.31
C ILE A 201 -7.59 -4.92 -16.63
N ALA A 202 -7.61 -5.30 -15.36
CA ALA A 202 -6.47 -5.86 -14.65
C ALA A 202 -6.43 -7.38 -14.79
N VAL A 203 -5.25 -7.94 -14.99
CA VAL A 203 -5.07 -9.39 -15.14
C VAL A 203 -4.06 -9.87 -14.10
N GLU A 204 -4.37 -10.98 -13.42
CA GLU A 204 -3.49 -11.69 -12.50
C GLU A 204 -3.34 -13.13 -12.98
N HIS A 205 -2.20 -13.45 -13.56
CA HIS A 205 -1.87 -14.83 -13.96
C HIS A 205 -1.02 -15.47 -12.87
N PHE A 206 -1.48 -16.57 -12.29
CA PHE A 206 -0.68 -17.38 -11.40
C PHE A 206 0.19 -18.34 -12.19
N LEU A 207 1.47 -18.03 -12.31
CA LEU A 207 2.50 -18.87 -12.92
C LEU A 207 3.21 -19.72 -11.86
N PRO A 208 3.91 -20.80 -12.24
CA PRO A 208 4.61 -21.68 -11.28
C PRO A 208 5.63 -20.99 -10.37
N ALA A 209 6.22 -19.89 -10.83
CA ALA A 209 7.15 -19.08 -10.06
C ALA A 209 6.46 -18.09 -9.11
N GLY A 210 5.20 -17.75 -9.37
CA GLY A 210 4.40 -16.78 -8.66
C GLY A 210 3.50 -15.96 -9.57
N PRO A 211 2.75 -15.00 -9.02
CA PRO A 211 1.82 -14.18 -9.78
C PRO A 211 2.52 -13.25 -10.80
N PHE A 212 1.87 -13.08 -11.94
CA PHE A 212 2.23 -12.13 -13.00
C PHE A 212 1.03 -11.21 -13.21
N ALA A 213 1.13 -9.99 -12.71
CA ALA A 213 0.06 -9.00 -12.80
C ALA A 213 0.29 -8.04 -13.97
N ILE A 214 -0.80 -7.74 -14.70
CA ILE A 214 -0.89 -6.73 -15.75
C ILE A 214 -1.93 -5.71 -15.27
N LEU A 215 -1.49 -4.51 -14.92
CA LEU A 215 -2.32 -3.51 -14.30
C LEU A 215 -2.51 -2.31 -15.23
N PRO A 216 -3.75 -1.91 -15.58
CA PRO A 216 -4.01 -0.85 -16.55
C PRO A 216 -3.49 0.50 -16.04
N MET A 217 -2.79 1.24 -16.88
CA MET A 217 -2.33 2.61 -16.62
C MET A 217 -2.90 3.56 -17.67
N THR A 218 -2.94 4.84 -17.38
CA THR A 218 -3.42 5.86 -18.33
C THR A 218 -2.73 5.76 -19.69
N GLY A 219 -3.52 5.82 -20.75
CA GLY A 219 -3.10 5.57 -22.13
C GLY A 219 -2.92 4.06 -22.40
N ASP A 220 -2.26 3.73 -23.52
CA ASP A 220 -2.02 2.34 -23.90
C ASP A 220 -0.79 1.79 -23.15
N ARG A 221 -0.84 1.82 -21.82
CA ARG A 221 0.24 1.37 -20.92
C ARG A 221 -0.30 0.43 -19.85
N SER A 222 0.55 -0.48 -19.40
CA SER A 222 0.28 -1.32 -18.23
C SER A 222 1.50 -1.43 -17.33
N SER A 223 1.27 -1.41 -16.02
CA SER A 223 2.30 -1.76 -15.04
C SER A 223 2.34 -3.27 -14.89
N ILE A 224 3.53 -3.82 -14.92
CA ILE A 224 3.79 -5.25 -14.77
C ILE A 224 4.39 -5.49 -13.40
N VAL A 225 3.81 -6.44 -12.67
CA VAL A 225 4.41 -7.00 -11.45
C VAL A 225 4.63 -8.48 -11.71
N TRP A 226 5.85 -8.82 -12.07
CA TRP A 226 6.26 -10.18 -12.42
C TRP A 226 7.00 -10.83 -11.26
N THR A 227 6.36 -11.78 -10.58
CA THR A 227 7.00 -12.57 -9.54
C THR A 227 7.78 -13.71 -10.16
N GLU A 228 9.06 -13.81 -9.84
CA GLU A 228 9.96 -14.86 -10.31
C GLU A 228 10.78 -15.42 -9.13
N ARG A 229 11.32 -16.62 -9.30
CA ARG A 229 12.29 -17.19 -8.35
C ARG A 229 13.47 -16.25 -8.19
N ALA A 230 13.91 -16.01 -6.95
CA ALA A 230 14.96 -15.03 -6.66
C ALA A 230 16.27 -15.32 -7.44
N GLU A 231 16.57 -16.60 -7.66
CA GLU A 231 17.75 -17.04 -8.43
C GLU A 231 17.69 -16.63 -9.92
N LEU A 232 16.49 -16.62 -10.50
CA LEU A 232 16.28 -16.30 -11.92
C LEU A 232 16.08 -14.79 -12.14
N ALA A 233 15.49 -14.10 -11.17
CA ALA A 233 15.16 -12.67 -11.29
C ALA A 233 16.40 -11.80 -11.59
N ALA A 234 17.53 -12.11 -10.95
CA ALA A 234 18.79 -11.38 -11.20
C ALA A 234 19.27 -11.53 -12.65
N GLY A 235 19.16 -12.74 -13.21
CA GLY A 235 19.49 -13.02 -14.61
C GLY A 235 18.57 -12.30 -15.59
N LEU A 236 17.27 -12.30 -15.32
CA LEU A 236 16.27 -11.63 -16.15
C LEU A 236 16.48 -10.10 -16.19
N ILE A 237 16.76 -9.49 -15.05
CA ILE A 237 17.06 -8.05 -14.97
C ILE A 237 18.30 -7.67 -15.74
N ALA A 238 19.31 -8.54 -15.77
CA ALA A 238 20.58 -8.31 -16.48
C ALA A 238 20.47 -8.53 -18.00
N LEU A 239 19.37 -9.06 -18.51
CA LEU A 239 19.18 -9.27 -19.93
C LEU A 239 19.22 -7.95 -20.71
N PRO A 240 19.82 -7.93 -21.92
CA PRO A 240 19.65 -6.84 -22.88
C PRO A 240 18.16 -6.57 -23.14
N ASP A 241 17.81 -5.33 -23.49
CA ASP A 241 16.40 -4.90 -23.61
C ASP A 241 15.58 -5.79 -24.56
N ALA A 242 16.12 -6.15 -25.71
CA ALA A 242 15.43 -7.02 -26.67
C ALA A 242 15.16 -8.43 -26.10
N ALA A 243 16.10 -9.01 -25.36
CA ALA A 243 15.94 -10.32 -24.76
C ALA A 243 14.94 -10.27 -23.59
N PHE A 244 14.98 -9.22 -22.77
CA PHE A 244 14.00 -9.00 -21.71
C PHE A 244 12.58 -8.81 -22.28
N ALA A 245 12.44 -8.03 -23.36
CA ALA A 245 11.16 -7.82 -24.03
C ALA A 245 10.58 -9.15 -24.56
N ALA A 246 11.41 -10.03 -25.11
CA ALA A 246 10.97 -11.35 -25.60
C ALA A 246 10.47 -12.24 -24.44
N GLU A 247 11.21 -12.27 -23.31
CA GLU A 247 10.83 -13.02 -22.11
C GLU A 247 9.52 -12.50 -21.51
N LEU A 248 9.35 -11.17 -21.47
CA LEU A 248 8.13 -10.54 -20.98
C LEU A 248 6.95 -10.83 -21.90
N ALA A 249 7.09 -10.68 -23.22
CA ALA A 249 6.06 -10.92 -24.19
C ALA A 249 5.52 -12.37 -24.13
N GLY A 250 6.41 -13.35 -23.91
CA GLY A 250 6.02 -14.75 -23.76
C GLY A 250 5.11 -15.00 -22.54
N ARG A 251 5.21 -14.19 -21.48
CA ARG A 251 4.34 -14.28 -20.28
C ARG A 251 3.11 -13.39 -20.36
N PHE A 252 3.24 -12.30 -21.09
CA PHE A 252 2.16 -11.32 -21.26
C PHE A 252 1.02 -11.86 -22.14
N GLY A 253 1.36 -12.66 -23.16
CA GLY A 253 0.41 -13.11 -24.16
C GLY A 253 0.13 -12.05 -25.23
N ASP A 254 -0.87 -12.31 -26.08
CA ASP A 254 -1.18 -11.54 -27.29
C ASP A 254 -2.47 -10.71 -27.20
N PHE A 255 -3.16 -10.73 -26.06
CA PHE A 255 -4.50 -10.12 -25.94
C PHE A 255 -4.49 -8.59 -26.09
N LEU A 256 -3.39 -7.90 -25.78
CA LEU A 256 -3.20 -6.48 -26.05
C LEU A 256 -2.30 -6.19 -27.27
N GLY A 257 -2.01 -7.20 -28.09
CA GLY A 257 -1.13 -7.08 -29.25
C GLY A 257 0.33 -7.05 -28.86
N THR A 258 1.14 -6.36 -29.65
CA THR A 258 2.58 -6.20 -29.38
C THR A 258 2.80 -5.37 -28.11
N VAL A 259 3.81 -5.76 -27.32
CA VAL A 259 4.19 -5.09 -26.07
C VAL A 259 5.64 -4.65 -26.09
N GLU A 260 5.90 -3.46 -25.61
CA GLU A 260 7.21 -2.86 -25.50
C GLU A 260 7.48 -2.41 -24.07
N PRO A 261 8.48 -2.95 -23.36
CA PRO A 261 8.89 -2.41 -22.06
C PRO A 261 9.38 -0.97 -22.17
N ILE A 262 8.91 -0.11 -21.27
CA ILE A 262 9.30 1.29 -21.20
C ILE A 262 9.75 1.67 -19.79
N GLY A 263 10.80 2.50 -19.70
CA GLY A 263 11.35 2.95 -18.43
C GLY A 263 12.21 1.88 -17.71
N PRO A 264 12.52 2.12 -16.44
CA PRO A 264 13.39 1.26 -15.66
C PRO A 264 12.72 -0.05 -15.22
N ARG A 265 13.58 -1.01 -14.86
CA ARG A 265 13.18 -2.29 -14.24
C ARG A 265 13.55 -2.24 -12.77
N TRP A 266 12.58 -2.48 -11.89
CA TRP A 266 12.77 -2.51 -10.44
C TRP A 266 12.68 -3.94 -9.92
N THR A 267 13.40 -4.23 -8.84
CA THR A 267 13.30 -5.53 -8.16
C THR A 267 13.00 -5.35 -6.69
N TYR A 268 12.12 -6.20 -6.17
CA TYR A 268 11.72 -6.22 -4.78
C TYR A 268 11.75 -7.65 -4.26
N PRO A 269 12.69 -8.02 -3.37
CA PRO A 269 12.62 -9.30 -2.66
C PRO A 269 11.31 -9.40 -1.89
N LEU A 270 10.58 -10.50 -2.06
CA LEU A 270 9.29 -10.69 -1.43
C LEU A 270 9.43 -11.24 -0.03
N GLN A 271 8.69 -10.65 0.89
CA GLN A 271 8.67 -11.05 2.30
C GLN A 271 7.30 -10.80 2.91
N LEU A 272 7.04 -11.50 4.00
CA LEU A 272 5.99 -11.18 4.93
C LEU A 272 6.64 -10.73 6.24
N MET A 273 6.13 -9.65 6.82
CA MET A 273 6.51 -9.19 8.15
C MET A 273 5.28 -8.64 8.87
N LEU A 274 5.06 -9.10 10.09
CA LEU A 274 3.98 -8.61 10.94
C LEU A 274 4.56 -8.26 12.31
N ALA A 275 4.35 -7.05 12.77
CA ALA A 275 4.70 -6.66 14.13
C ALA A 275 3.79 -7.36 15.15
N GLU A 276 4.35 -7.88 16.24
CA GLU A 276 3.59 -8.55 17.29
C GLU A 276 2.61 -7.61 17.99
N ARG A 277 2.97 -6.33 18.07
CA ARG A 277 2.11 -5.24 18.55
C ARG A 277 2.31 -4.00 17.69
N TYR A 278 1.27 -3.17 17.56
CA TYR A 278 1.28 -1.95 16.74
C TYR A 278 1.52 -0.71 17.56
N VAL A 279 1.55 -0.84 18.86
CA VAL A 279 1.67 0.29 19.79
C VAL A 279 2.63 -0.02 20.93
N ASP A 280 3.21 1.05 21.46
CA ASP A 280 3.94 1.09 22.72
C ASP A 280 3.61 2.40 23.42
N GLN A 281 4.24 2.67 24.58
CA GLN A 281 4.05 3.95 25.28
C GLN A 281 4.31 5.11 24.32
N ARG A 282 3.27 5.89 24.03
CA ARG A 282 3.30 7.07 23.13
C ARG A 282 3.87 6.79 21.74
N LEU A 283 3.77 5.56 21.25
CA LEU A 283 4.22 5.13 19.94
C LEU A 283 3.14 4.32 19.24
N ALA A 284 2.84 4.67 17.98
CA ALA A 284 2.00 3.88 17.08
C ALA A 284 2.75 3.56 15.78
N LEU A 285 2.69 2.32 15.32
CA LEU A 285 3.23 1.90 14.03
C LEU A 285 2.15 1.97 12.97
N ILE A 286 2.46 2.47 11.76
CA ILE A 286 1.56 2.48 10.61
C ILE A 286 2.25 1.97 9.35
N GLY A 287 1.47 1.38 8.45
CA GLY A 287 1.94 0.88 7.17
C GLY A 287 3.08 -0.14 7.31
N GLU A 288 4.12 -0.01 6.50
CA GLU A 288 5.22 -0.99 6.49
C GLU A 288 6.03 -1.06 7.80
N ALA A 289 5.92 -0.08 8.69
CA ALA A 289 6.50 -0.20 10.03
C ALA A 289 5.76 -1.27 10.86
N ALA A 290 4.46 -1.47 10.62
CA ALA A 290 3.63 -2.46 11.32
C ALA A 290 3.51 -3.80 10.56
N HIS A 291 3.45 -3.76 9.23
CA HIS A 291 3.21 -4.94 8.40
C HIS A 291 3.75 -4.79 6.97
N VAL A 292 4.31 -5.87 6.45
CA VAL A 292 4.64 -6.05 5.04
C VAL A 292 3.96 -7.33 4.58
N ILE A 293 3.19 -7.27 3.53
CA ILE A 293 2.45 -8.41 2.98
C ILE A 293 2.89 -8.71 1.55
N HIS A 294 2.62 -9.92 1.07
CA HIS A 294 2.88 -10.28 -0.32
C HIS A 294 2.08 -9.35 -1.25
N PRO A 295 2.68 -8.85 -2.37
CA PRO A 295 2.04 -7.84 -3.22
C PRO A 295 0.87 -8.36 -4.06
N ILE A 296 0.40 -9.58 -3.87
CA ILE A 296 -0.81 -10.11 -4.51
C ILE A 296 -1.96 -9.10 -4.34
N ALA A 297 -2.60 -8.78 -5.44
CA ALA A 297 -3.70 -7.81 -5.51
C ALA A 297 -3.35 -6.37 -5.06
N GLY A 298 -2.07 -6.00 -4.93
CA GLY A 298 -1.64 -4.63 -4.66
C GLY A 298 -2.13 -4.04 -3.31
N GLN A 299 -2.34 -4.87 -2.27
CA GLN A 299 -3.01 -4.44 -1.03
C GLN A 299 -2.11 -3.75 0.00
N GLY A 300 -0.77 -3.75 -0.16
CA GLY A 300 0.14 -3.22 0.86
C GLY A 300 -0.10 -1.75 1.22
N LEU A 301 -0.19 -0.87 0.23
CA LEU A 301 -0.48 0.55 0.45
C LEU A 301 -1.90 0.75 1.00
N ASN A 302 -2.89 0.03 0.49
CA ASN A 302 -4.29 0.15 0.93
C ASN A 302 -4.46 -0.23 2.41
N LEU A 303 -3.71 -1.23 2.88
CA LEU A 303 -3.69 -1.60 4.29
C LEU A 303 -3.12 -0.48 5.15
N GLY A 304 -2.02 0.17 4.72
CA GLY A 304 -1.45 1.33 5.38
C GLY A 304 -2.36 2.55 5.38
N ILE A 305 -3.08 2.82 4.30
CA ILE A 305 -4.09 3.89 4.24
C ILE A 305 -5.22 3.65 5.25
N ARG A 306 -5.63 2.39 5.45
CA ARG A 306 -6.61 2.04 6.49
C ARG A 306 -6.05 2.24 7.91
N ASP A 307 -4.76 2.00 8.13
CA ASP A 307 -4.09 2.32 9.41
C ASP A 307 -4.13 3.83 9.67
N VAL A 308 -3.77 4.62 8.67
CA VAL A 308 -3.84 6.09 8.73
C VAL A 308 -5.26 6.56 9.09
N ALA A 309 -6.28 6.05 8.40
CA ALA A 309 -7.66 6.42 8.64
C ALA A 309 -8.12 6.09 10.07
N ALA A 310 -7.77 4.91 10.58
CA ALA A 310 -8.14 4.48 11.92
C ALA A 310 -7.40 5.27 13.01
N LEU A 311 -6.08 5.47 12.86
CA LEU A 311 -5.30 6.22 13.83
C LEU A 311 -5.73 7.69 13.87
N ALA A 312 -5.89 8.32 12.69
CA ALA A 312 -6.35 9.70 12.60
C ALA A 312 -7.72 9.89 13.27
N GLU A 313 -8.67 9.00 13.03
CA GLU A 313 -10.00 9.06 13.67
C GLU A 313 -9.90 9.02 15.19
N ILE A 314 -9.14 8.08 15.75
CA ILE A 314 -9.00 7.90 17.19
C ILE A 314 -8.35 9.12 17.84
N ILE A 315 -7.25 9.64 17.29
CA ILE A 315 -6.53 10.75 17.90
C ILE A 315 -7.27 12.08 17.75
N ILE A 316 -7.97 12.30 16.63
CA ILE A 316 -8.75 13.52 16.42
C ILE A 316 -9.98 13.55 17.33
N ASP A 317 -10.69 12.44 17.50
CA ASP A 317 -11.82 12.34 18.42
C ASP A 317 -11.35 12.53 19.87
N ALA A 318 -10.23 11.94 20.26
CA ALA A 318 -9.65 12.13 21.58
C ALA A 318 -9.32 13.61 21.84
N ARG A 319 -8.66 14.27 20.88
CA ARG A 319 -8.32 15.68 20.98
C ARG A 319 -9.55 16.59 21.12
N ARG A 320 -10.61 16.32 20.37
CA ARG A 320 -11.87 17.09 20.47
C ARG A 320 -12.53 16.96 21.84
N LEU A 321 -12.35 15.83 22.49
CA LEU A 321 -12.85 15.57 23.84
C LEU A 321 -11.89 16.08 24.93
N GLY A 322 -10.76 16.70 24.57
CA GLY A 322 -9.74 17.15 25.52
C GLY A 322 -8.93 16.02 26.15
N LEU A 323 -8.98 14.81 25.58
CA LEU A 323 -8.23 13.65 26.05
C LEU A 323 -6.78 13.69 25.54
N ASP A 324 -5.92 12.93 26.21
CA ASP A 324 -4.53 12.77 25.78
C ASP A 324 -4.43 11.80 24.59
N ILE A 325 -4.00 12.31 23.43
CA ILE A 325 -3.91 11.52 22.19
C ILE A 325 -2.89 10.38 22.26
N GLY A 326 -1.93 10.44 23.20
CA GLY A 326 -0.92 9.40 23.44
C GLY A 326 -1.34 8.39 24.52
N ASP A 327 -2.58 8.45 25.01
CA ASP A 327 -3.08 7.55 26.05
C ASP A 327 -3.07 6.09 25.56
N ASP A 328 -2.63 5.20 26.41
CA ASP A 328 -2.46 3.78 26.11
C ASP A 328 -3.79 3.06 25.82
N VAL A 329 -4.92 3.50 26.39
CA VAL A 329 -6.24 2.93 26.08
C VAL A 329 -6.64 3.24 24.65
N LEU A 330 -6.38 4.46 24.17
CA LEU A 330 -6.66 4.88 22.81
C LEU A 330 -5.77 4.14 21.79
N LEU A 331 -4.49 4.01 22.12
CA LEU A 331 -3.53 3.30 21.27
C LEU A 331 -3.87 1.81 21.18
N ARG A 332 -4.28 1.18 22.29
CA ARG A 332 -4.78 -0.21 22.26
C ARG A 332 -6.04 -0.37 21.41
N ARG A 333 -6.95 0.60 21.41
CA ARG A 333 -8.12 0.60 20.52
C ARG A 333 -7.71 0.62 19.05
N TYR A 334 -6.72 1.46 18.66
CA TYR A 334 -6.14 1.45 17.33
C TYR A 334 -5.58 0.09 16.95
N GLN A 335 -4.77 -0.51 17.80
CA GLN A 335 -4.20 -1.84 17.57
C GLN A 335 -5.26 -2.92 17.40
N GLN A 336 -6.29 -2.95 18.24
CA GLN A 336 -7.38 -3.93 18.17
C GLN A 336 -8.13 -3.79 16.85
N TRP A 337 -8.34 -2.57 16.40
CA TRP A 337 -9.04 -2.30 15.14
C TRP A 337 -8.25 -2.76 13.92
N ARG A 338 -6.93 -2.53 13.92
CA ARG A 338 -6.12 -2.74 12.72
C ARG A 338 -5.42 -4.08 12.62
N ARG A 339 -4.99 -4.63 13.76
CA ARG A 339 -4.15 -5.82 13.76
C ARG A 339 -4.85 -7.07 13.22
N LEU A 340 -6.13 -7.25 13.54
CA LEU A 340 -6.88 -8.41 13.04
C LEU A 340 -7.04 -8.36 11.52
N ASP A 341 -7.38 -7.18 10.97
CA ASP A 341 -7.50 -6.97 9.53
C ASP A 341 -6.18 -7.28 8.79
N ALA A 342 -5.06 -6.78 9.31
CA ALA A 342 -3.74 -7.08 8.74
C ALA A 342 -3.36 -8.57 8.83
N LEU A 343 -3.65 -9.23 9.95
CA LEU A 343 -3.41 -10.66 10.13
C LEU A 343 -4.21 -11.51 9.14
N LEU A 344 -5.50 -11.20 8.95
CA LEU A 344 -6.36 -11.91 8.01
C LEU A 344 -5.87 -11.73 6.57
N LEU A 345 -5.57 -10.49 6.19
CA LEU A 345 -5.06 -10.22 4.84
C LEU A 345 -3.71 -10.89 4.59
N ALA A 346 -2.81 -10.86 5.58
CA ALA A 346 -1.52 -11.56 5.49
C ALA A 346 -1.70 -13.08 5.34
N ALA A 347 -2.60 -13.69 6.11
CA ALA A 347 -2.89 -15.12 6.03
C ALA A 347 -3.50 -15.49 4.66
N VAL A 348 -4.39 -14.66 4.12
CA VAL A 348 -5.00 -14.88 2.80
C VAL A 348 -3.94 -14.76 1.70
N THR A 349 -3.13 -13.69 1.69
CA THR A 349 -2.11 -13.47 0.65
C THR A 349 -0.99 -14.52 0.71
N ASP A 350 -0.54 -14.92 1.90
CA ASP A 350 0.43 -16.01 2.07
C ASP A 350 -0.15 -17.36 1.63
N GLY A 351 -1.39 -17.65 2.03
CA GLY A 351 -2.10 -18.86 1.63
C GLY A 351 -2.29 -18.95 0.11
N LEU A 352 -2.70 -17.86 -0.54
CA LEU A 352 -2.82 -17.78 -2.00
C LEU A 352 -1.45 -17.97 -2.66
N ASN A 353 -0.42 -17.26 -2.21
CA ASN A 353 0.92 -17.42 -2.78
C ASN A 353 1.39 -18.88 -2.70
N ARG A 354 1.30 -19.52 -1.53
CA ARG A 354 1.71 -20.93 -1.36
C ARG A 354 0.86 -21.89 -2.18
N LEU A 355 -0.45 -21.63 -2.26
CA LEU A 355 -1.37 -22.46 -3.03
C LEU A 355 -1.08 -22.39 -4.53
N PHE A 356 -0.79 -21.21 -5.07
CA PHE A 356 -0.64 -20.97 -6.50
C PHE A 356 0.80 -21.05 -7.01
N SER A 357 1.80 -20.83 -6.18
CA SER A 357 3.22 -20.90 -6.57
C SER A 357 3.81 -22.32 -6.44
N ASN A 358 3.18 -23.31 -7.11
CA ASN A 358 3.69 -24.67 -7.21
C ASN A 358 3.12 -25.38 -8.45
N SER A 359 3.74 -26.50 -8.82
CA SER A 359 3.36 -27.31 -10.00
C SER A 359 2.71 -28.65 -9.65
N ILE A 360 2.20 -28.82 -8.41
CA ILE A 360 1.63 -30.08 -7.92
C ILE A 360 0.27 -30.30 -8.57
N ALA A 361 0.15 -31.34 -9.44
CA ALA A 361 -1.04 -31.58 -10.25
C ALA A 361 -2.36 -31.72 -9.46
N PRO A 362 -2.46 -32.45 -8.32
CA PRO A 362 -3.69 -32.47 -7.53
C PRO A 362 -4.11 -31.09 -6.99
N LEU A 363 -3.13 -30.24 -6.62
CA LEU A 363 -3.42 -28.88 -6.13
C LEU A 363 -3.92 -27.98 -7.25
N ARG A 364 -3.44 -28.14 -8.49
CA ARG A 364 -3.97 -27.42 -9.66
C ARG A 364 -5.47 -27.67 -9.84
N LEU A 365 -5.89 -28.93 -9.82
CA LEU A 365 -7.31 -29.26 -9.95
C LEU A 365 -8.16 -28.62 -8.84
N VAL A 366 -7.67 -28.61 -7.60
CA VAL A 366 -8.37 -27.96 -6.47
C VAL A 366 -8.44 -26.45 -6.67
N ARG A 367 -7.37 -25.82 -7.17
CA ARG A 367 -7.35 -24.37 -7.47
C ARG A 367 -8.36 -24.00 -8.55
N ASP A 368 -8.34 -24.72 -9.68
CA ASP A 368 -9.23 -24.47 -10.82
C ASP A 368 -10.70 -24.64 -10.43
N LEU A 369 -11.01 -25.69 -9.67
CA LEU A 369 -12.34 -25.90 -9.12
C LEU A 369 -12.72 -24.82 -8.10
N GLY A 370 -11.77 -24.38 -7.29
CA GLY A 370 -11.97 -23.31 -6.32
C GLY A 370 -12.30 -21.97 -6.99
N LEU A 371 -11.53 -21.57 -8.00
CA LEU A 371 -11.78 -20.35 -8.78
C LEU A 371 -13.15 -20.42 -9.47
N ALA A 372 -13.47 -21.54 -10.13
CA ALA A 372 -14.75 -21.74 -10.76
C ALA A 372 -15.94 -21.76 -9.76
N ALA A 373 -15.73 -22.30 -8.57
CA ALA A 373 -16.76 -22.29 -7.52
C ALA A 373 -17.03 -20.87 -7.02
N VAL A 374 -15.99 -20.06 -6.78
CA VAL A 374 -16.13 -18.66 -6.40
C VAL A 374 -16.87 -17.88 -7.49
N ASP A 375 -16.51 -18.07 -8.76
CA ASP A 375 -17.16 -17.36 -9.87
C ASP A 375 -18.66 -17.71 -10.01
N ARG A 376 -19.03 -18.96 -9.68
CA ARG A 376 -20.42 -19.46 -9.73
C ARG A 376 -21.26 -19.20 -8.48
N LEU A 377 -20.67 -18.63 -7.42
CA LEU A 377 -21.36 -18.32 -6.16
C LEU A 377 -21.48 -16.79 -5.98
N PRO A 378 -22.50 -16.12 -6.54
CA PRO A 378 -22.59 -14.66 -6.55
C PRO A 378 -22.49 -13.98 -5.19
N PRO A 379 -23.04 -14.53 -4.06
CA PRO A 379 -22.87 -13.91 -2.75
C PRO A 379 -21.42 -13.90 -2.27
N LEU A 380 -20.70 -15.03 -2.46
CA LEU A 380 -19.28 -15.16 -2.09
C LEU A 380 -18.41 -14.26 -2.98
N LYS A 381 -18.64 -14.29 -4.29
CA LYS A 381 -17.94 -13.43 -5.25
C LYS A 381 -18.08 -11.96 -4.89
N ARG A 382 -19.28 -11.46 -4.65
CA ARG A 382 -19.56 -10.08 -4.24
C ARG A 382 -18.93 -9.71 -2.88
N PHE A 383 -18.89 -10.65 -1.94
CA PHE A 383 -18.19 -10.44 -0.68
C PHE A 383 -16.70 -10.24 -0.91
N LEU A 384 -16.04 -11.12 -1.69
CA LEU A 384 -14.61 -11.00 -2.01
C LEU A 384 -14.29 -9.74 -2.81
N MET A 385 -15.16 -9.34 -3.74
CA MET A 385 -15.02 -8.07 -4.45
C MET A 385 -15.04 -6.87 -3.50
N ARG A 386 -16.01 -6.82 -2.58
CA ARG A 386 -16.10 -5.74 -1.57
C ARG A 386 -14.90 -5.74 -0.63
N ASP A 387 -14.39 -6.91 -0.29
CA ASP A 387 -13.20 -7.04 0.53
C ASP A 387 -11.96 -6.50 -0.19
N ALA A 388 -11.75 -6.86 -1.44
CA ALA A 388 -10.69 -6.33 -2.30
C ALA A 388 -10.81 -4.81 -2.50
N MET A 389 -12.02 -4.26 -2.55
CA MET A 389 -12.28 -2.82 -2.59
C MET A 389 -12.01 -2.11 -1.25
N GLY A 390 -11.76 -2.85 -0.17
CA GLY A 390 -11.50 -2.32 1.17
C GLY A 390 -12.73 -1.70 1.84
N ILE A 391 -13.94 -2.21 1.56
CA ILE A 391 -15.21 -1.69 2.05
C ILE A 391 -16.00 -2.71 2.88
N THR A 392 -15.31 -3.69 3.48
CA THR A 392 -15.89 -4.68 4.38
C THR A 392 -15.43 -4.45 5.82
N GLY A 393 -16.23 -4.90 6.79
CA GLY A 393 -15.92 -4.84 8.21
C GLY A 393 -16.25 -3.50 8.87
N ASP A 394 -15.62 -3.24 10.03
CA ASP A 394 -15.75 -1.98 10.77
C ASP A 394 -14.81 -0.94 10.18
N LEU A 395 -15.37 -0.01 9.41
CA LEU A 395 -14.59 0.93 8.59
C LEU A 395 -14.48 2.30 9.27
N PRO A 396 -13.25 2.88 9.31
CA PRO A 396 -13.03 4.27 9.70
C PRO A 396 -13.86 5.24 8.84
N ARG A 397 -14.22 6.39 9.41
CA ARG A 397 -15.00 7.44 8.71
C ARG A 397 -14.41 7.82 7.36
N LEU A 398 -13.10 8.05 7.29
CA LEU A 398 -12.44 8.40 6.02
C LEU A 398 -12.61 7.32 4.94
N VAL A 399 -12.56 6.03 5.29
CA VAL A 399 -12.77 4.92 4.34
C VAL A 399 -14.22 4.88 3.83
N ARG A 400 -15.14 5.43 4.61
CA ARG A 400 -16.56 5.61 4.24
C ARG A 400 -16.82 6.90 3.48
N GLY A 401 -15.76 7.68 3.16
CA GLY A 401 -15.86 8.98 2.50
C GLY A 401 -16.40 10.11 3.41
N LEU A 402 -16.39 9.89 4.73
CA LEU A 402 -16.86 10.86 5.71
C LEU A 402 -15.69 11.67 6.29
N PRO A 403 -15.86 12.97 6.60
CA PRO A 403 -14.80 13.76 7.22
C PRO A 403 -14.51 13.30 8.66
N LEU A 404 -13.34 13.65 9.15
CA LEU A 404 -12.91 13.46 10.53
C LEU A 404 -13.50 14.52 11.46
#